data_8b92393a3f9adb8036659df38dc4f64f
#
_entry.id   8b92393a3f9adb8036659df38dc4f64f
#
_cell.length_a   1.000
_cell.length_b   1.000
_cell.length_c   1.000
_cell.angle_alpha   90.00
_cell.angle_beta   90.00
_cell.angle_gamma   90.00
#
_symmetry.space_group_name_H-M   'P 1'
#
loop_
_entity.id
_entity.type
_entity.pdbx_description
1 polymer ?
#
loop_
_entity_poly.entity_id
_entity_poly.type
_entity_poly.pdbx_seq_one_letter_code
_entity_poly.pdbx_strand_id
1 'polypeptide(L)' 'MKDFIVNLTDQFDDLDASTISAETNFRELDGWSSMVALSVMAMVDDEYEVQLRADEMRKTNTIQELFELISSKK' A
#
# COMPACT_ATOMS: atom_id res chain seq x y z
N MET A 1 -7.56 -9.02 -2.36
CA MET A 1 -6.52 -8.67 -1.36
C MET A 1 -5.14 -9.21 -1.73
N LYS A 2 -5.06 -10.43 -2.22
CA LYS A 2 -3.78 -11.02 -2.58
C LYS A 2 -3.04 -10.23 -3.66
N ASP A 3 -3.74 -9.81 -4.69
CA ASP A 3 -3.13 -9.02 -5.76
C ASP A 3 -2.67 -7.66 -5.26
N PHE A 4 -3.41 -7.08 -4.34
CA PHE A 4 -3.02 -5.81 -3.75
C PHE A 4 -1.72 -5.94 -2.95
N ILE A 5 -1.59 -7.03 -2.20
CA ILE A 5 -0.38 -7.28 -1.43
C ILE A 5 0.82 -7.42 -2.37
N VAL A 6 0.67 -8.17 -3.46
CA VAL A 6 1.75 -8.32 -4.44
C VAL A 6 2.11 -6.98 -5.05
N ASN A 7 1.13 -6.20 -5.47
CA ASN A 7 1.38 -4.89 -6.06
C ASN A 7 2.06 -3.95 -5.08
N LEU A 8 1.67 -4.03 -3.81
CA LEU A 8 2.28 -3.21 -2.77
C LEU A 8 3.75 -3.58 -2.55
N THR A 9 4.02 -4.88 -2.45
CA THR A 9 5.39 -5.33 -2.21
C THR A 9 6.32 -5.05 -3.39
N ASP A 10 5.78 -4.95 -4.59
CA ASP A 10 6.57 -4.58 -5.78
C ASP A 10 7.15 -3.17 -5.66
N GLN A 11 6.61 -2.34 -4.78
CA GLN A 11 7.12 -0.98 -4.57
C GLN A 11 8.34 -0.96 -3.64
N PHE A 12 8.64 -2.08 -3.01
CA PHE A 12 9.80 -2.24 -2.14
C PHE A 12 10.90 -3.00 -2.88
N ASP A 13 12.15 -2.74 -2.52
CA ASP A 13 13.28 -3.39 -3.21
C ASP A 13 13.47 -4.86 -2.82
N ASP A 14 13.31 -5.18 -1.54
CA ASP A 14 13.65 -6.51 -1.02
C ASP A 14 12.56 -7.11 -0.14
N LEU A 15 11.31 -6.85 -0.46
CA LEU A 15 10.21 -7.33 0.36
C LEU A 15 9.55 -8.54 -0.29
N ASP A 16 9.38 -9.60 0.50
CA ASP A 16 8.76 -10.84 0.03
C ASP A 16 7.27 -10.81 0.38
N ALA A 17 6.43 -10.91 -0.64
CA ALA A 17 4.97 -10.87 -0.46
C ALA A 17 4.47 -11.99 0.46
N SER A 18 5.19 -13.12 0.52
CA SER A 18 4.76 -14.25 1.34
C SER A 18 4.87 -13.96 2.84
N THR A 19 5.63 -12.93 3.24
CA THR A 19 5.78 -12.54 4.64
C THR A 19 4.79 -11.46 5.05
N ILE A 20 3.96 -11.00 4.12
CA ILE A 20 3.05 -9.87 4.31
C ILE A 20 1.62 -10.36 4.34
N SER A 21 0.82 -9.81 5.25
CA SER A 21 -0.60 -10.13 5.35
C SER A 21 -1.41 -8.84 5.40
N ALA A 22 -2.73 -8.99 5.36
CA ALA A 22 -3.63 -7.85 5.46
C ALA A 22 -3.46 -7.09 6.78
N GLU A 23 -3.02 -7.79 7.82
CA GLU A 23 -2.85 -7.20 9.16
C GLU A 23 -1.50 -6.54 9.34
N THR A 24 -0.59 -6.69 8.38
CA THR A 24 0.74 -6.09 8.47
C THR A 24 0.65 -4.57 8.44
N ASN A 25 1.37 -3.92 9.36
CA ASN A 25 1.47 -2.46 9.34
C ASN A 25 2.52 -2.08 8.30
N PHE A 26 2.06 -1.59 7.15
CA PHE A 26 2.96 -1.30 6.04
C PHE A 26 3.93 -0.15 6.35
N ARG A 27 3.57 0.71 7.30
CA ARG A 27 4.43 1.85 7.66
C ARG A 27 5.60 1.44 8.54
N GLU A 28 5.54 0.27 9.14
CA GLU A 28 6.62 -0.27 9.97
C GLU A 28 7.54 -1.21 9.21
N LEU A 29 7.25 -1.45 7.94
CA LEU A 29 8.08 -2.34 7.12
C LEU A 29 9.45 -1.71 6.88
N ASP A 30 10.47 -2.57 6.87
CA ASP A 30 11.82 -2.15 6.51
C ASP A 30 11.80 -1.63 5.07
N GLY A 31 12.43 -0.49 4.86
CA GLY A 31 12.44 0.11 3.53
C GLY A 31 11.30 1.09 3.27
N TRP A 32 10.37 1.23 4.22
CA TRP A 32 9.31 2.24 4.06
C TRP A 32 9.91 3.63 4.10
N SER A 33 9.58 4.45 3.12
CA SER A 33 10.09 5.81 3.01
C SER A 33 9.07 6.66 2.25
N SER A 34 9.32 7.96 2.19
CA SER A 34 8.49 8.87 1.40
C SER A 34 8.45 8.48 -0.06
N MET A 35 9.58 7.99 -0.59
CA MET A 35 9.64 7.55 -1.98
C MET A 35 8.78 6.32 -2.21
N VAL A 36 8.82 5.36 -1.27
CA VAL A 36 7.97 4.17 -1.37
C VAL A 36 6.51 4.57 -1.27
N ALA A 37 6.18 5.51 -0.38
CA ALA A 37 4.81 6.00 -0.26
C ALA A 37 4.31 6.59 -1.57
N LEU A 38 5.14 7.39 -2.23
CA LEU A 38 4.78 7.97 -3.53
C LEU A 38 4.61 6.87 -4.59
N SER A 39 5.46 5.87 -4.57
CA SER A 39 5.35 4.74 -5.50
C SER A 39 4.05 3.98 -5.28
N VAL A 40 3.66 3.78 -4.01
CA VAL A 40 2.40 3.10 -3.68
C VAL A 40 1.22 3.91 -4.19
N MET A 41 1.24 5.23 -3.99
CA MET A 41 0.16 6.09 -4.48
C MET A 41 0.06 6.03 -6.01
N ALA A 42 1.20 6.03 -6.70
CA ALA A 42 1.22 5.92 -8.16
C ALA A 42 0.70 4.56 -8.62
N MET A 43 1.06 3.50 -7.91
CA MET A 43 0.58 2.16 -8.23
C MET A 43 -0.94 2.08 -8.07
N VAL A 44 -1.48 2.65 -7.00
CA VAL A 44 -2.92 2.62 -6.76
C VAL A 44 -3.67 3.39 -7.85
N ASP A 45 -3.13 4.53 -8.28
CA ASP A 45 -3.73 5.30 -9.36
C ASP A 45 -3.73 4.50 -10.66
N ASP A 46 -2.61 3.84 -10.94
CA ASP A 46 -2.42 3.10 -12.19
C ASP A 46 -3.24 1.80 -12.23
N GLU A 47 -3.25 1.05 -11.14
CA GLU A 47 -3.87 -0.28 -11.10
C GLU A 47 -5.34 -0.25 -10.69
N TYR A 48 -5.73 0.70 -9.87
CA TYR A 48 -7.09 0.74 -9.30
C TYR A 48 -7.87 1.99 -9.70
N GLU A 49 -7.22 2.90 -10.42
CA GLU A 49 -7.83 4.15 -10.87
C GLU A 49 -8.38 4.97 -9.70
N VAL A 50 -7.67 4.92 -8.57
CA VAL A 50 -8.02 5.65 -7.36
C VAL A 50 -6.88 6.60 -7.02
N GLN A 51 -7.20 7.85 -6.76
CA GLN A 51 -6.20 8.84 -6.39
C GLN A 51 -6.10 8.92 -4.88
N LEU A 52 -5.01 8.38 -4.34
CA LEU A 52 -4.72 8.45 -2.91
C LEU A 52 -3.98 9.74 -2.58
N ARG A 53 -4.31 10.31 -1.43
CA ARG A 53 -3.63 11.50 -0.94
C ARG A 53 -2.71 11.10 0.22
N ALA A 54 -1.64 11.89 0.41
CA ALA A 54 -0.67 11.60 1.46
C ALA A 54 -1.30 11.61 2.86
N ASP A 55 -2.22 12.55 3.11
CA ASP A 55 -2.89 12.62 4.40
C ASP A 55 -3.81 11.41 4.64
N GLU A 56 -4.39 10.90 3.57
CA GLU A 56 -5.23 9.69 3.67
C GLU A 56 -4.38 8.47 4.02
N MET A 57 -3.20 8.36 3.44
CA MET A 57 -2.30 7.25 3.76
C MET A 57 -1.84 7.31 5.21
N ARG A 58 -1.63 8.49 5.74
CA ARG A 58 -1.21 8.64 7.14
C ARG A 58 -2.27 8.21 8.14
N LYS A 59 -3.53 8.15 7.71
CA LYS A 59 -4.63 7.72 8.57
C LYS A 59 -4.78 6.20 8.59
N THR A 60 -4.09 5.49 7.70
CA THR A 60 -4.14 4.04 7.65
C THR A 60 -2.84 3.46 8.19
N ASN A 61 -2.93 2.30 8.84
CA ASN A 61 -1.77 1.64 9.41
C ASN A 61 -1.55 0.27 8.78
N THR A 62 -2.61 -0.52 8.60
CA THR A 62 -2.49 -1.86 8.06
C THR A 62 -2.83 -1.88 6.57
N ILE A 63 -2.36 -2.92 5.90
CA ILE A 63 -2.68 -3.12 4.49
C ILE A 63 -4.20 -3.24 4.30
N GLN A 64 -4.88 -3.92 5.25
CA GLN A 64 -6.32 -4.05 5.22
C GLN A 64 -7.01 -2.68 5.22
N GLU A 65 -6.57 -1.79 6.12
CA GLU A 65 -7.14 -0.44 6.20
C GLU A 65 -6.92 0.34 4.91
N LEU A 66 -5.72 0.22 4.34
CA LEU A 66 -5.41 0.90 3.10
C LEU A 66 -6.28 0.38 1.96
N PHE A 67 -6.45 -0.94 1.89
CA PHE A 67 -7.28 -1.56 0.86
C PHE A 67 -8.73 -1.13 0.99
N GLU A 68 -9.25 -1.06 2.22
CA GLU A 68 -10.61 -0.62 2.47
C GLU A 68 -10.81 0.83 2.05
N LEU A 69 -9.83 1.67 2.30
CA LEU A 69 -9.89 3.06 1.87
C LEU A 69 -9.96 3.16 0.35
N ILE A 70 -9.13 2.38 -0.34
CA ILE A 70 -9.12 2.36 -1.80
C ILE A 70 -10.47 1.89 -2.33
N SER A 71 -11.01 0.83 -1.74
CA SER A 71 -12.30 0.28 -2.15
C SER A 71 -13.44 1.29 -1.95
N SER A 72 -13.36 2.10 -0.92
CA SER A 72 -14.39 3.09 -0.63
C SER A 72 -14.38 4.25 -1.62
N LYS A 73 -13.28 4.44 -2.34
CA LYS A 73 -13.15 5.51 -3.32
C LYS A 73 -13.55 5.09 -4.74
N LYS A 74 -13.77 3.83 -4.94
CA LYS A 74 -14.16 3.32 -6.27
C LYS A 74 -15.59 3.56 -6.62
#